data_b00407ac642c128bd2fd5ce1985f3146
#
_entry.id   b00407ac642c128bd2fd5ce1985f3146
#
_cell.length_a   1.000
_cell.length_b   1.000
_cell.length_c   1.000
_cell.angle_alpha   90.00
_cell.angle_beta   90.00
_cell.angle_gamma   90.00
#
_symmetry.space_group_name_H-M   'P 1'
#
loop_
_entity.id
_entity.type
_entity.pdbx_description
1 polymer ?
#
loop_
_entity_poly.entity_id
_entity_poly.type
_entity_poly.pdbx_seq_one_letter_code
_entity_poly.pdbx_strand_id
1 'polypeptide(L)'
;MKLHEAPSPNARRVHIAMAEKGIEIERVAVDIRGGENTRAEYLARNPGGRVPMLELDDGTFIGESVSITRYLDAISEGPSLFGDSPLAQAQIDMWQRRAEFNFLLEVAGAFRNITGFFKDRETCVEAWGVVCADKAPKALSMFDDQLAKTEFLAGDQFSVADITMGVGLDFARAGK
;
A
#
# COMPACT_ATOMS: atom_id res chain seq x y z
N MET A 1 1.70 -0.59 20.66
CA MET A 1 2.01 -0.18 19.26
C MET A 1 1.14 1.01 18.86
N LYS A 2 1.65 1.87 17.93
CA LYS A 2 0.91 3.01 17.35
C LYS A 2 1.10 3.06 15.84
N LEU A 3 0.02 3.35 15.10
CA LEU A 3 0.07 3.54 13.65
C LEU A 3 0.00 5.03 13.33
N HIS A 4 1.12 5.62 12.94
CA HIS A 4 1.21 6.99 12.46
C HIS A 4 0.76 7.06 11.00
N GLU A 5 -0.30 7.80 10.72
CA GLU A 5 -0.97 7.73 9.42
C GLU A 5 -1.67 9.02 9.00
N ALA A 6 -2.02 9.08 7.72
CA ALA A 6 -2.96 10.02 7.17
C ALA A 6 -3.86 9.29 6.16
N PRO A 7 -5.03 9.83 5.80
CA PRO A 7 -5.87 9.26 4.75
C PRO A 7 -5.07 9.05 3.46
N SER A 8 -4.81 7.80 3.12
CA SER A 8 -3.99 7.43 1.96
C SER A 8 -4.25 5.98 1.54
N PRO A 9 -4.01 5.62 0.26
CA PRO A 9 -4.09 4.23 -0.18
C PRO A 9 -3.20 3.29 0.65
N ASN A 10 -2.00 3.75 1.02
CA ASN A 10 -1.05 2.95 1.79
C ASN A 10 -1.51 2.69 3.23
N ALA A 11 -2.10 3.68 3.91
CA ALA A 11 -2.71 3.47 5.23
C ALA A 11 -3.90 2.49 5.13
N ARG A 12 -4.72 2.61 4.07
CA ARG A 12 -5.85 1.71 3.85
C ARG A 12 -5.42 0.25 3.68
N ARG A 13 -4.28 -0.04 3.04
CA ARG A 13 -3.72 -1.40 2.99
C ARG A 13 -3.52 -1.99 4.38
N VAL A 14 -2.94 -1.21 5.29
CA VAL A 14 -2.70 -1.63 6.67
C VAL A 14 -4.02 -1.81 7.42
N HIS A 15 -5.01 -0.92 7.23
CA HIS A 15 -6.32 -1.04 7.87
C HIS A 15 -7.06 -2.32 7.46
N ILE A 16 -7.03 -2.68 6.18
CA ILE A 16 -7.65 -3.93 5.70
C ILE A 16 -6.95 -5.13 6.35
N ALA A 17 -5.62 -5.15 6.35
CA ALA A 17 -4.87 -6.23 6.98
C ALA A 17 -5.15 -6.33 8.50
N MET A 18 -5.22 -5.20 9.20
CA MET A 18 -5.60 -5.17 10.61
C MET A 18 -7.01 -5.75 10.83
N ALA A 19 -7.96 -5.40 9.97
CA ALA A 19 -9.34 -5.93 10.06
C ALA A 19 -9.38 -7.45 9.81
N GLU A 20 -8.68 -7.94 8.77
CA GLU A 20 -8.58 -9.37 8.46
C GLU A 20 -7.94 -10.19 9.60
N LYS A 21 -7.02 -9.57 10.35
CA LYS A 21 -6.31 -10.21 11.46
C LYS A 21 -6.93 -9.90 12.84
N GLY A 22 -8.02 -9.14 12.91
CA GLY A 22 -8.65 -8.75 14.17
C GLY A 22 -7.76 -7.91 15.09
N ILE A 23 -6.84 -7.11 14.52
CA ILE A 23 -5.87 -6.31 15.26
C ILE A 23 -6.39 -4.89 15.45
N GLU A 24 -6.36 -4.40 16.68
CA GLU A 24 -6.61 -3.00 17.01
C GLU A 24 -5.32 -2.32 17.47
N ILE A 25 -4.97 -1.18 16.88
CA ILE A 25 -3.79 -0.38 17.20
C ILE A 25 -4.21 1.08 17.36
N GLU A 26 -3.61 1.77 18.34
CA GLU A 26 -3.76 3.22 18.48
C GLU A 26 -3.35 3.94 17.17
N ARG A 27 -4.21 4.84 16.68
CA ARG A 27 -3.98 5.57 15.44
C ARG A 27 -3.58 7.00 15.75
N VAL A 28 -2.43 7.43 15.21
CA VAL A 28 -1.88 8.79 15.38
C VAL A 28 -1.93 9.51 14.05
N ALA A 29 -2.71 10.58 13.98
CA ALA A 29 -2.82 11.37 12.76
C ALA A 29 -1.52 12.14 12.47
N VAL A 30 -1.09 12.12 11.21
CA VAL A 30 0.06 12.86 10.70
C VAL A 30 -0.42 13.91 9.70
N ASP A 31 -0.10 15.18 9.94
CA ASP A 31 -0.45 16.26 9.02
C ASP A 31 0.49 16.31 7.80
N ILE A 32 0.19 15.49 6.80
CA ILE A 32 0.97 15.46 5.55
C ILE A 32 0.80 16.74 4.71
N ARG A 33 -0.32 17.46 4.86
CA ARG A 33 -0.52 18.73 4.14
C ARG A 33 0.31 19.84 4.74
N GLY A 34 0.38 19.91 6.07
CA GLY A 34 1.26 20.82 6.80
C GLY A 34 2.74 20.40 6.81
N GLY A 35 3.09 19.30 6.11
CA GLY A 35 4.48 18.87 5.96
C GLY A 35 5.09 18.22 7.19
N GLU A 36 4.30 17.74 8.15
CA GLU A 36 4.80 17.09 9.36
C GLU A 36 5.73 15.93 9.04
N ASN A 37 5.37 15.12 8.03
CA ASN A 37 6.15 13.97 7.57
C ASN A 37 7.50 14.33 6.92
N THR A 38 7.77 15.61 6.67
CA THR A 38 9.05 16.11 6.12
C THR A 38 9.92 16.80 7.15
N ARG A 39 9.47 16.93 8.40
CA ARG A 39 10.24 17.51 9.49
C ARG A 39 11.33 16.56 9.99
N ALA A 40 12.43 17.12 10.50
CA ALA A 40 13.57 16.36 10.98
C ALA A 40 13.19 15.28 12.02
N GLU A 41 12.26 15.60 12.91
CA GLU A 41 11.77 14.68 13.95
C GLU A 41 11.05 13.46 13.37
N TYR A 42 10.27 13.64 12.30
CA TYR A 42 9.61 12.53 11.60
C TYR A 42 10.63 11.72 10.78
N LEU A 43 11.51 12.42 10.04
CA LEU A 43 12.53 11.79 9.20
C LEU A 43 13.56 10.99 10.00
N ALA A 44 13.82 11.34 11.25
CA ALA A 44 14.68 10.56 12.14
C ALA A 44 14.07 9.17 12.45
N ARG A 45 12.75 9.04 12.41
CA ARG A 45 12.00 7.78 12.64
C ARG A 45 11.69 7.05 11.34
N ASN A 46 11.37 7.79 10.29
CA ASN A 46 11.08 7.26 8.96
C ASN A 46 11.76 8.12 7.89
N PRO A 47 13.00 7.78 7.48
CA PRO A 47 13.76 8.57 6.50
C PRO A 47 13.07 8.75 5.15
N GLY A 48 12.16 7.85 4.79
CA GLY A 48 11.34 7.96 3.58
C GLY A 48 10.30 9.08 3.62
N GLY A 49 10.02 9.66 4.80
CA GLY A 49 9.03 10.73 4.96
C GLY A 49 7.64 10.33 4.49
N ARG A 50 7.27 9.05 4.59
CA ARG A 50 6.00 8.51 4.11
C ARG A 50 5.11 8.05 5.26
N VAL A 51 3.82 7.95 4.98
CA VAL A 51 2.82 7.31 5.86
C VAL A 51 2.22 6.10 5.13
N PRO A 52 1.82 5.06 5.86
CA PRO A 52 1.86 4.88 7.31
C PRO A 52 3.25 4.50 7.85
N MET A 53 3.43 4.64 9.18
CA MET A 53 4.58 4.17 9.93
C MET A 53 4.08 3.52 11.23
N LEU A 54 4.53 2.31 11.53
CA LEU A 54 4.22 1.60 12.77
C LEU A 54 5.32 1.86 13.80
N GLU A 55 4.92 2.28 15.00
CA GLU A 55 5.75 2.41 16.18
C GLU A 55 5.46 1.23 17.12
N LEU A 56 6.49 0.46 17.45
CA LEU A 56 6.41 -0.63 18.41
C LEU A 56 6.60 -0.13 19.85
N ASP A 57 6.24 -0.93 20.83
CA ASP A 57 6.31 -0.57 22.25
C ASP A 57 7.75 -0.41 22.77
N ASP A 58 8.73 -0.99 22.08
CA ASP A 58 10.16 -0.84 22.35
C ASP A 58 10.81 0.39 21.67
N GLY A 59 10.02 1.19 20.94
CA GLY A 59 10.48 2.36 20.21
C GLY A 59 11.03 2.05 18.82
N THR A 60 10.92 0.82 18.33
CA THR A 60 11.26 0.48 16.93
C THR A 60 10.22 1.04 15.97
N PHE A 61 10.65 1.54 14.82
CA PHE A 61 9.78 2.04 13.76
C PHE A 61 9.87 1.17 12.51
N ILE A 62 8.71 0.86 11.93
CA ILE A 62 8.59 0.12 10.67
C ILE A 62 7.85 1.02 9.67
N GLY A 63 8.52 1.37 8.58
CA GLY A 63 7.92 2.01 7.42
C GLY A 63 7.39 0.99 6.41
N GLU A 64 6.86 1.49 5.27
CA GLU A 64 6.30 0.72 4.17
C GLU A 64 5.08 -0.13 4.55
N SER A 65 3.93 0.16 3.93
CA SER A 65 2.66 -0.50 4.30
C SER A 65 2.69 -2.02 4.16
N VAL A 66 3.41 -2.58 3.19
CA VAL A 66 3.55 -4.04 3.03
C VAL A 66 4.42 -4.63 4.13
N SER A 67 5.49 -3.93 4.55
CA SER A 67 6.34 -4.37 5.67
C SER A 67 5.59 -4.33 6.99
N ILE A 68 4.79 -3.28 7.22
CA ILE A 68 3.90 -3.17 8.38
C ILE A 68 2.90 -4.33 8.38
N THR A 69 2.21 -4.57 7.25
CA THR A 69 1.26 -5.68 7.12
C THR A 69 1.92 -7.03 7.39
N ARG A 70 3.13 -7.26 6.86
CA ARG A 70 3.90 -8.50 7.11
C ARG A 70 4.23 -8.69 8.58
N TYR A 71 4.63 -7.63 9.26
CA TYR A 71 4.91 -7.70 10.70
C TYR A 71 3.64 -8.03 11.50
N LEU A 72 2.53 -7.34 11.22
CA LEU A 72 1.26 -7.56 11.90
C LEU A 72 0.72 -8.98 11.63
N ASP A 73 0.83 -9.47 10.40
CA ASP A 73 0.46 -10.84 10.04
C ASP A 73 1.27 -11.88 10.85
N ALA A 74 2.58 -11.67 10.95
CA ALA A 74 3.48 -12.60 11.63
C ALA A 74 3.27 -12.69 13.15
N ILE A 75 2.74 -11.64 13.79
CA ILE A 75 2.46 -11.63 15.24
C ILE A 75 1.01 -11.97 15.59
N SER A 76 0.16 -12.20 14.59
CA SER A 76 -1.25 -12.52 14.79
C SER A 76 -1.58 -13.96 14.45
N GLU A 77 -2.71 -14.44 14.97
CA GLU A 77 -3.24 -15.76 14.65
C GLU A 77 -4.05 -15.77 13.34
N GLY A 78 -4.42 -16.97 12.90
CA GLY A 78 -5.25 -17.22 11.73
C GLY A 78 -4.45 -17.35 10.42
N PRO A 79 -5.14 -17.49 9.27
CA PRO A 79 -4.50 -17.69 7.97
C PRO A 79 -3.54 -16.56 7.62
N SER A 80 -2.35 -16.90 7.11
CA SER A 80 -1.35 -15.92 6.73
C SER A 80 -1.74 -15.17 5.45
N LEU A 81 -1.67 -13.84 5.48
CA LEU A 81 -1.81 -12.99 4.29
C LEU A 81 -0.60 -13.10 3.34
N PHE A 82 0.47 -13.75 3.78
CA PHE A 82 1.73 -13.90 3.03
C PHE A 82 2.05 -15.36 2.68
N GLY A 83 1.21 -16.32 3.09
CA GLY A 83 1.34 -17.74 2.78
C GLY A 83 2.18 -18.55 3.75
N ASP A 84 1.83 -19.82 3.91
CA ASP A 84 2.40 -20.74 4.91
C ASP A 84 3.47 -21.68 4.35
N SER A 85 3.72 -21.64 3.04
CA SER A 85 4.77 -22.44 2.40
C SER A 85 5.66 -21.57 1.51
N PRO A 86 6.91 -22.02 1.22
CA PRO A 86 7.80 -21.26 0.33
C PRO A 86 7.19 -20.96 -1.04
N LEU A 87 6.42 -21.88 -1.61
CA LEU A 87 5.76 -21.70 -2.90
C LEU A 87 4.63 -20.67 -2.79
N ALA A 88 3.75 -20.78 -1.78
CA ALA A 88 2.67 -19.82 -1.54
C ALA A 88 3.23 -18.42 -1.31
N GLN A 89 4.27 -18.30 -0.48
CA GLN A 89 4.95 -17.02 -0.23
C GLN A 89 5.49 -16.38 -1.51
N ALA A 90 6.13 -17.17 -2.38
CA ALA A 90 6.66 -16.68 -3.65
C ALA A 90 5.55 -16.25 -4.62
N GLN A 91 4.46 -17.00 -4.69
CA GLN A 91 3.30 -16.69 -5.54
C GLN A 91 2.58 -15.43 -5.07
N ILE A 92 2.35 -15.30 -3.77
CA ILE A 92 1.72 -14.11 -3.16
C ILE A 92 2.63 -12.87 -3.38
N ASP A 93 3.93 -12.97 -3.11
CA ASP A 93 4.86 -11.85 -3.35
C ASP A 93 4.88 -11.46 -4.85
N MET A 94 4.89 -12.42 -5.75
CA MET A 94 4.83 -12.16 -7.19
C MET A 94 3.58 -11.37 -7.58
N TRP A 95 2.39 -11.77 -7.12
CA TRP A 95 1.15 -11.07 -7.43
C TRP A 95 1.05 -9.72 -6.72
N GLN A 96 1.52 -9.64 -5.48
CA GLN A 96 1.64 -8.38 -4.74
C GLN A 96 2.52 -7.37 -5.50
N ARG A 97 3.70 -7.80 -5.99
CA ARG A 97 4.60 -6.96 -6.80
C ARG A 97 3.96 -6.50 -8.10
N ARG A 98 3.23 -7.40 -8.79
CA ARG A 98 2.48 -7.05 -9.99
C ARG A 98 1.42 -5.99 -9.71
N ALA A 99 0.60 -6.18 -8.65
CA ALA A 99 -0.42 -5.23 -8.25
C ALA A 99 0.18 -3.87 -7.85
N GLU A 100 1.28 -3.87 -7.13
CA GLU A 100 1.95 -2.64 -6.70
C GLU A 100 2.62 -1.90 -7.86
N PHE A 101 3.47 -2.57 -8.62
CA PHE A 101 4.30 -1.90 -9.63
C PHE A 101 3.57 -1.62 -10.95
N ASN A 102 2.70 -2.54 -11.40
CA ASN A 102 2.05 -2.38 -12.68
C ASN A 102 0.71 -1.63 -12.60
N PHE A 103 0.13 -1.52 -11.40
CA PHE A 103 -1.16 -0.86 -11.24
C PHE A 103 -1.12 0.28 -10.21
N LEU A 104 -0.89 -0.01 -8.92
CA LEU A 104 -0.98 1.01 -7.87
C LEU A 104 0.02 2.16 -8.06
N LEU A 105 1.26 1.88 -8.44
CA LEU A 105 2.27 2.92 -8.72
C LEU A 105 1.92 3.75 -9.94
N GLU A 106 1.34 3.17 -10.98
CA GLU A 106 0.88 3.92 -12.15
C GLU A 106 -0.30 4.84 -11.78
N VAL A 107 -1.27 4.35 -11.00
CA VAL A 107 -2.37 5.19 -10.48
C VAL A 107 -1.82 6.34 -9.61
N ALA A 108 -0.86 6.04 -8.73
CA ALA A 108 -0.23 7.05 -7.88
C ALA A 108 0.60 8.06 -8.72
N GLY A 109 1.27 7.59 -9.76
CA GLY A 109 2.01 8.42 -10.71
C GLY A 109 1.07 9.40 -11.45
N ALA A 110 -0.05 8.91 -11.94
CA ALA A 110 -1.08 9.73 -12.56
C ALA A 110 -1.62 10.78 -11.59
N PHE A 111 -2.03 10.36 -10.39
CA PHE A 111 -2.54 11.26 -9.36
C PHE A 111 -1.54 12.38 -9.01
N ARG A 112 -0.29 12.04 -8.70
CA ARG A 112 0.73 13.01 -8.29
C ARG A 112 1.05 14.01 -9.38
N ASN A 113 1.24 13.54 -10.60
CA ASN A 113 1.75 14.37 -11.70
C ASN A 113 0.66 15.16 -12.41
N ILE A 114 -0.59 14.66 -12.48
CA ILE A 114 -1.71 15.40 -13.10
C ILE A 114 -2.31 16.39 -12.10
N THR A 115 -2.57 15.96 -10.85
CA THR A 115 -3.22 16.87 -9.89
C THR A 115 -2.25 17.86 -9.26
N GLY A 116 -0.96 17.58 -9.27
CA GLY A 116 0.04 18.38 -8.57
C GLY A 116 -0.18 18.43 -7.05
N PHE A 117 -0.80 17.41 -6.46
CA PHE A 117 -1.17 17.41 -5.03
C PHE A 117 0.03 17.68 -4.09
N PHE A 118 1.22 17.28 -4.48
CA PHE A 118 2.47 17.48 -3.74
C PHE A 118 3.45 18.45 -4.44
N LYS A 119 2.96 19.33 -5.32
CA LYS A 119 3.81 20.25 -6.10
C LYS A 119 4.67 21.21 -5.26
N ASP A 120 4.34 21.37 -3.98
CA ASP A 120 5.10 22.16 -3.02
C ASP A 120 6.41 21.49 -2.57
N ARG A 121 6.53 20.16 -2.80
CA ARG A 121 7.66 19.33 -2.34
C ARG A 121 8.13 18.27 -3.33
N GLU A 122 7.40 18.03 -4.40
CA GLU A 122 7.72 17.08 -5.46
C GLU A 122 7.70 17.77 -6.82
N THR A 123 8.61 17.38 -7.72
CA THR A 123 8.55 17.81 -9.12
C THR A 123 7.44 17.04 -9.82
N CYS A 124 6.37 17.73 -10.21
CA CYS A 124 5.26 17.15 -10.94
C CYS A 124 5.45 17.36 -12.45
N VAL A 125 5.36 16.29 -13.23
CA VAL A 125 5.47 16.30 -14.69
C VAL A 125 4.19 15.74 -15.29
N GLU A 126 3.30 16.62 -15.73
CA GLU A 126 1.96 16.26 -16.25
C GLU A 126 2.03 15.22 -17.37
N ALA A 127 2.96 15.37 -18.31
CA ALA A 127 3.16 14.40 -19.40
C ALA A 127 3.47 12.98 -18.88
N TRP A 128 4.22 12.85 -17.79
CA TRP A 128 4.45 11.56 -17.15
C TRP A 128 3.17 11.03 -16.49
N GLY A 129 2.40 11.91 -15.86
CA GLY A 129 1.10 11.55 -15.28
C GLY A 129 0.14 10.97 -16.30
N VAL A 130 0.08 11.57 -17.51
CA VAL A 130 -0.73 11.07 -18.63
C VAL A 130 -0.25 9.66 -19.07
N VAL A 131 1.06 9.43 -19.16
CA VAL A 131 1.61 8.10 -19.46
C VAL A 131 1.20 7.07 -18.42
N CYS A 132 1.27 7.42 -17.13
CA CYS A 132 0.84 6.56 -16.04
C CYS A 132 -0.66 6.25 -16.11
N ALA A 133 -1.49 7.26 -16.38
CA ALA A 133 -2.94 7.10 -16.54
C ALA A 133 -3.33 6.18 -17.70
N ASP A 134 -2.54 6.16 -18.79
CA ASP A 134 -2.73 5.25 -19.90
C ASP A 134 -2.24 3.82 -19.63
N LYS A 135 -1.19 3.65 -18.81
CA LYS A 135 -0.65 2.33 -18.46
C LYS A 135 -1.51 1.57 -17.44
N ALA A 136 -2.03 2.26 -16.43
CA ALA A 136 -2.77 1.63 -15.35
C ALA A 136 -3.93 0.71 -15.85
N PRO A 137 -4.87 1.16 -16.71
CA PRO A 137 -5.92 0.30 -17.19
C PRO A 137 -5.42 -0.87 -18.06
N LYS A 138 -4.30 -0.73 -18.76
CA LYS A 138 -3.72 -1.81 -19.57
C LYS A 138 -3.22 -2.98 -18.74
N ALA A 139 -2.81 -2.72 -17.48
CA ALA A 139 -2.41 -3.78 -16.57
C ALA A 139 -3.58 -4.64 -16.08
N LEU A 140 -4.83 -4.14 -16.16
CA LEU A 140 -5.99 -4.84 -15.60
C LEU A 140 -6.28 -6.18 -16.26
N SER A 141 -5.99 -6.35 -17.57
CA SER A 141 -6.23 -7.61 -18.28
C SER A 141 -5.49 -8.79 -17.65
N MET A 142 -4.25 -8.58 -17.19
CA MET A 142 -3.47 -9.62 -16.51
C MET A 142 -4.14 -10.09 -15.21
N PHE A 143 -4.76 -9.19 -14.46
CA PHE A 143 -5.46 -9.52 -13.21
C PHE A 143 -6.81 -10.16 -13.48
N ASP A 144 -7.54 -9.70 -14.51
CA ASP A 144 -8.81 -10.26 -14.95
C ASP A 144 -8.61 -11.70 -15.43
N ASP A 145 -7.61 -11.96 -16.27
CA ASP A 145 -7.23 -13.30 -16.74
C ASP A 145 -6.84 -14.26 -15.61
N GLN A 146 -6.29 -13.74 -14.51
CA GLN A 146 -5.95 -14.54 -13.34
C GLN A 146 -7.18 -14.83 -12.51
N LEU A 147 -8.00 -13.83 -12.21
CA LEU A 147 -9.22 -13.98 -11.42
C LEU A 147 -10.32 -14.80 -12.14
N ALA A 148 -10.22 -14.94 -13.45
CA ALA A 148 -11.04 -15.91 -14.20
C ALA A 148 -10.68 -17.38 -13.89
N LYS A 149 -9.53 -17.65 -13.28
CA LYS A 149 -9.01 -19.00 -13.00
C LYS A 149 -8.98 -19.34 -11.51
N THR A 150 -8.86 -18.33 -10.65
CA THR A 150 -8.72 -18.49 -9.20
C THR A 150 -9.60 -17.48 -8.47
N GLU A 151 -10.01 -17.82 -7.24
CA GLU A 151 -10.84 -16.93 -6.42
C GLU A 151 -10.13 -15.64 -6.03
N PHE A 152 -8.82 -15.73 -5.72
CA PHE A 152 -7.96 -14.60 -5.39
C PHE A 152 -6.72 -14.57 -6.30
N LEU A 153 -5.98 -13.46 -6.30
CA LEU A 153 -4.85 -13.28 -7.21
C LEU A 153 -3.77 -14.36 -7.08
N ALA A 154 -3.51 -14.83 -5.87
CA ALA A 154 -2.48 -15.84 -5.63
C ALA A 154 -3.01 -17.28 -5.49
N GLY A 155 -4.31 -17.53 -5.72
CA GLY A 155 -4.94 -18.83 -5.61
C GLY A 155 -6.26 -18.81 -4.86
N ASP A 156 -6.44 -19.74 -3.92
CA ASP A 156 -7.72 -19.96 -3.23
C ASP A 156 -7.81 -19.24 -1.87
N GLN A 157 -6.80 -18.45 -1.51
CA GLN A 157 -6.75 -17.72 -0.25
C GLN A 157 -6.53 -16.24 -0.48
N PHE A 158 -7.32 -15.41 0.24
CA PHE A 158 -7.14 -13.97 0.30
C PHE A 158 -5.74 -13.61 0.84
N SER A 159 -5.09 -12.62 0.23
CA SER A 159 -3.71 -12.28 0.51
C SER A 159 -3.42 -10.77 0.43
N VAL A 160 -2.21 -10.38 0.78
CA VAL A 160 -1.73 -9.00 0.62
C VAL A 160 -1.78 -8.51 -0.83
N ALA A 161 -1.74 -9.42 -1.81
CA ALA A 161 -1.86 -9.09 -3.23
C ALA A 161 -3.25 -8.53 -3.56
N ASP A 162 -4.31 -9.16 -3.01
CA ASP A 162 -5.70 -8.75 -3.19
C ASP A 162 -5.98 -7.42 -2.48
N ILE A 163 -5.43 -7.23 -1.28
CA ILE A 163 -5.47 -5.96 -0.55
C ILE A 163 -4.86 -4.83 -1.41
N THR A 164 -3.69 -5.07 -1.97
CA THR A 164 -2.98 -4.07 -2.79
C THR A 164 -3.76 -3.73 -4.05
N MET A 165 -4.30 -4.75 -4.73
CA MET A 165 -5.09 -4.55 -5.94
C MET A 165 -6.40 -3.83 -5.65
N GLY A 166 -7.15 -4.24 -4.63
CA GLY A 166 -8.42 -3.61 -4.22
C GLY A 166 -8.24 -2.15 -3.86
N VAL A 167 -7.21 -1.82 -3.07
CA VAL A 167 -6.88 -0.43 -2.72
C VAL A 167 -6.46 0.37 -3.95
N GLY A 168 -5.72 -0.22 -4.88
CA GLY A 168 -5.36 0.42 -6.15
C GLY A 168 -6.58 0.77 -6.99
N LEU A 169 -7.56 -0.13 -7.09
CA LEU A 169 -8.82 0.09 -7.81
C LEU A 169 -9.64 1.21 -7.18
N ASP A 170 -9.77 1.23 -5.85
CA ASP A 170 -10.48 2.30 -5.16
C ASP A 170 -9.79 3.66 -5.35
N PHE A 171 -8.46 3.68 -5.32
CA PHE A 171 -7.70 4.91 -5.53
C PHE A 171 -7.86 5.43 -6.97
N ALA A 172 -7.86 4.55 -7.97
CA ALA A 172 -8.10 4.92 -9.36
C ALA A 172 -9.50 5.52 -9.59
N ARG A 173 -10.51 5.08 -8.82
CA ARG A 173 -11.89 5.62 -8.87
C ARG A 173 -12.01 6.98 -8.21
N ALA A 174 -11.30 7.23 -7.13
CA ALA A 174 -11.33 8.48 -6.38
C ALA A 174 -10.59 9.63 -7.09
N GLY A 175 -9.71 9.32 -8.04
CA GLY A 175 -8.94 10.31 -8.82
C GLY A 175 -9.62 10.80 -10.11
N LYS A 176 -10.92 10.46 -10.29
CA LYS A 176 -11.72 10.91 -11.44
C LYS A 176 -12.49 12.19 -11.10
#